data_7ad7b899e108a2682c5067c139e926b9
#
_entry.id   7ad7b899e108a2682c5067c139e926b9
#
_cell.length_a   1.000
_cell.length_b   1.000
_cell.length_c   1.000
_cell.angle_alpha   90.00
_cell.angle_beta   90.00
_cell.angle_gamma   90.00
#
_symmetry.space_group_name_H-M   'P 1'
#
loop_
_entity.id
_entity.type
_entity.pdbx_description
1 polymer ?
#
loop_
_entity_poly.entity_id
_entity_poly.type
_entity_poly.pdbx_seq_one_letter_code
_entity_poly.pdbx_strand_id
1 'polypeptide(L)'
;MIKLNVWGGAGEHGRSAYLLSGSNVRLLLDCGVKKEGTGEYPMIDPEIVPQLDAVLLSHAHEDHSVAIPLLYKMGYQGEVWTTRETRAQLRTYFANWRRFVERVGEELPYDEADEQAIRYRYLEDEVVSQTWFEPIPEVKVMWGRSGHLAGSVWFGVEMEGKRIFYSGDYTSESMLLQEDCPAEAFWQTSMLRENPVFDAPSSERWGTEELIAINSGQKAGELITSPDQTSVASEASSRTLVSTEIPMKQRNFTSKEADGVGRASGVDRAAISSVGLVDLAIVDAAYGTDQDTQADKLEQLERAIRHTIARGGKVLLPMPVVGRGQEIILWAQQQFPAIPIVVEQGLVDGMKQLLHVPYWLREKGEHVIGSSLKDEIDCFLTGRGWDLPTTTQEREQLLEHHAASLWFIPDGMMQSSLARWYYSQLSDREENLILLTGHVAHGTFADKLLRVPDKYGACEVRKIRYKVHQGWKDVERMLHQVPARHTVLVHADRVETDRLKEGLLRNSPSPRTVIHSLSAGDELYV
;
A
#
# COMPACT_ATOMS: atom_id res chain seq x y z
N MET A 1 -26.26 19.49 -9.27
CA MET A 1 -25.18 20.13 -8.43
C MET A 1 -24.77 19.10 -7.41
N ILE A 2 -23.49 18.77 -7.35
CA ILE A 2 -22.97 17.80 -6.38
C ILE A 2 -22.32 18.54 -5.22
N LYS A 3 -22.60 18.09 -4.01
CA LYS A 3 -21.96 18.56 -2.78
C LYS A 3 -20.98 17.52 -2.29
N LEU A 4 -19.72 17.89 -2.10
CA LEU A 4 -18.72 17.12 -1.36
C LEU A 4 -18.77 17.56 0.11
N ASN A 5 -19.00 16.63 1.04
CA ASN A 5 -18.78 16.81 2.46
C ASN A 5 -17.53 16.01 2.87
N VAL A 6 -16.56 16.68 3.46
CA VAL A 6 -15.34 16.05 3.98
C VAL A 6 -15.61 15.56 5.41
N TRP A 7 -15.92 14.30 5.60
CA TRP A 7 -16.09 13.73 6.94
C TRP A 7 -14.76 13.44 7.64
N GLY A 8 -13.67 13.35 6.85
CA GLY A 8 -12.31 13.16 7.34
C GLY A 8 -11.32 12.99 6.19
N GLY A 9 -10.02 12.92 6.49
CA GLY A 9 -8.96 12.65 5.52
C GLY A 9 -8.46 13.87 4.72
N ALA A 10 -9.02 15.07 4.92
CA ALA A 10 -8.49 16.30 4.36
C ALA A 10 -7.99 17.23 5.47
N GLY A 11 -6.83 17.86 5.25
CA GLY A 11 -6.13 18.65 6.25
C GLY A 11 -5.52 17.82 7.39
N GLU A 12 -5.51 16.51 7.25
CA GLU A 12 -4.99 15.54 8.20
C GLU A 12 -4.63 14.22 7.50
N HIS A 13 -3.84 13.38 8.17
CA HIS A 13 -3.68 11.97 7.82
C HIS A 13 -4.68 11.11 8.57
N GLY A 14 -5.32 10.16 7.88
CA GLY A 14 -6.23 9.18 8.48
C GLY A 14 -7.70 9.57 8.41
N ARG A 15 -8.57 8.66 8.79
CA ARG A 15 -10.05 8.71 8.79
C ARG A 15 -10.66 9.23 7.49
N SER A 16 -10.11 8.79 6.35
CA SER A 16 -10.60 9.18 5.02
C SER A 16 -12.06 8.81 4.85
N ALA A 17 -12.90 9.82 4.57
CA ALA A 17 -14.33 9.64 4.33
C ALA A 17 -14.88 10.88 3.59
N TYR A 18 -15.31 10.68 2.32
CA TYR A 18 -15.75 11.76 1.44
C TYR A 18 -17.15 11.47 0.93
N LEU A 19 -18.14 12.21 1.44
CA LEU A 19 -19.54 12.06 1.03
C LEU A 19 -19.82 12.93 -0.19
N LEU A 20 -20.26 12.29 -1.28
CA LEU A 20 -20.80 12.93 -2.46
C LEU A 20 -22.34 12.91 -2.38
N SER A 21 -22.97 14.08 -2.36
CA SER A 21 -24.41 14.22 -2.31
C SER A 21 -24.93 14.94 -3.55
N GLY A 22 -25.73 14.26 -4.33
CA GLY A 22 -26.57 14.82 -5.39
C GLY A 22 -27.97 15.12 -4.91
N SER A 23 -28.91 15.35 -5.84
CA SER A 23 -30.32 15.57 -5.54
C SER A 23 -30.99 14.32 -5.00
N ASN A 24 -30.67 13.15 -5.56
CA ASN A 24 -31.30 11.87 -5.27
C ASN A 24 -30.31 10.78 -4.84
N VAL A 25 -29.01 11.00 -4.99
CA VAL A 25 -27.97 9.97 -4.77
C VAL A 25 -26.93 10.45 -3.78
N ARG A 26 -26.55 9.57 -2.86
CA ARG A 26 -25.48 9.78 -1.87
C ARG A 26 -24.48 8.63 -1.94
N LEU A 27 -23.24 8.95 -2.27
CA LEU A 27 -22.12 8.00 -2.31
C LEU A 27 -21.09 8.37 -1.26
N LEU A 28 -20.61 7.39 -0.52
CA LEU A 28 -19.48 7.57 0.37
C LEU A 28 -18.23 6.93 -0.24
N LEU A 29 -17.16 7.70 -0.35
CA LEU A 29 -15.84 7.24 -0.78
C LEU A 29 -15.01 7.03 0.48
N ASP A 30 -14.66 5.76 0.77
CA ASP A 30 -13.98 5.29 1.97
C ASP A 30 -14.69 5.63 3.29
N CYS A 31 -14.30 4.96 4.36
CA CYS A 31 -14.74 5.25 5.74
C CYS A 31 -13.74 4.64 6.73
N GLY A 32 -12.68 5.38 7.01
CA GLY A 32 -11.57 4.91 7.83
C GLY A 32 -11.51 5.54 9.22
N VAL A 33 -10.39 5.33 9.92
CA VAL A 33 -10.13 5.89 11.25
C VAL A 33 -8.76 6.55 11.30
N LYS A 34 -8.53 7.43 12.27
CA LYS A 34 -7.22 8.01 12.55
C LYS A 34 -6.65 7.35 13.81
N LYS A 35 -5.48 6.73 13.70
CA LYS A 35 -4.81 6.00 14.78
C LYS A 35 -3.93 6.94 15.62
N GLU A 36 -4.54 7.96 16.18
CA GLU A 36 -3.89 8.96 17.02
C GLU A 36 -4.65 9.12 18.34
N GLY A 37 -3.94 9.36 19.45
CA GLY A 37 -4.56 9.42 20.77
C GLY A 37 -5.28 8.12 21.13
N THR A 38 -6.58 8.21 21.40
CA THR A 38 -7.47 7.07 21.66
C THR A 38 -8.11 6.50 20.40
N GLY A 39 -7.86 7.10 19.25
CA GLY A 39 -8.47 6.80 17.96
C GLY A 39 -9.61 7.74 17.61
N GLU A 40 -9.65 8.19 16.36
CA GLU A 40 -10.66 9.10 15.87
C GLU A 40 -11.43 8.50 14.70
N TYR A 41 -12.77 8.65 14.73
CA TYR A 41 -13.67 8.28 13.63
C TYR A 41 -13.95 9.49 12.74
N PRO A 42 -14.41 9.29 11.49
CA PRO A 42 -14.89 10.39 10.66
C PRO A 42 -16.07 11.12 11.31
N MET A 43 -16.33 12.34 10.89
CA MET A 43 -17.46 13.16 11.32
C MET A 43 -18.77 12.66 10.66
N ILE A 44 -19.11 11.39 10.92
CA ILE A 44 -20.27 10.71 10.31
C ILE A 44 -21.55 11.37 10.81
N ASP A 45 -22.43 11.76 9.88
CA ASP A 45 -23.77 12.25 10.21
C ASP A 45 -24.75 11.06 10.27
N PRO A 46 -25.24 10.69 11.45
CA PRO A 46 -26.13 9.54 11.61
C PRO A 46 -27.49 9.70 10.91
N GLU A 47 -27.92 10.93 10.59
CA GLU A 47 -29.16 11.16 9.85
C GLU A 47 -28.98 10.89 8.36
N ILE A 48 -27.74 11.02 7.83
CA ILE A 48 -27.42 10.77 6.42
C ILE A 48 -27.13 9.29 6.18
N VAL A 49 -26.53 8.59 7.13
CA VAL A 49 -26.08 7.19 6.96
C VAL A 49 -27.17 6.24 6.41
N PRO A 50 -28.42 6.24 6.90
CA PRO A 50 -29.47 5.39 6.34
C PRO A 50 -29.90 5.75 4.91
N GLN A 51 -29.47 6.92 4.42
CA GLN A 51 -29.77 7.45 3.09
C GLN A 51 -28.63 7.26 2.09
N LEU A 52 -27.54 6.60 2.49
CA LEU A 52 -26.45 6.26 1.58
C LEU A 52 -26.91 5.18 0.59
N ASP A 53 -26.66 5.40 -0.69
CA ASP A 53 -26.97 4.45 -1.75
C ASP A 53 -25.85 3.41 -1.92
N ALA A 54 -24.59 3.83 -1.84
CA ALA A 54 -23.44 2.93 -1.89
C ALA A 54 -22.21 3.50 -1.16
N VAL A 55 -21.31 2.61 -0.77
CA VAL A 55 -19.95 2.92 -0.31
C VAL A 55 -18.96 2.36 -1.34
N LEU A 56 -18.05 3.19 -1.82
CA LEU A 56 -16.94 2.80 -2.68
C LEU A 56 -15.67 2.76 -1.84
N LEU A 57 -15.12 1.57 -1.61
CA LEU A 57 -13.93 1.37 -0.79
C LEU A 57 -12.71 1.17 -1.67
N SER A 58 -11.76 2.11 -1.59
CA SER A 58 -10.55 2.13 -2.41
C SER A 58 -9.56 1.04 -2.04
N HIS A 59 -9.31 0.81 -0.75
CA HIS A 59 -8.39 -0.21 -0.26
C HIS A 59 -8.57 -0.52 1.23
N ALA A 60 -7.79 -1.46 1.77
CA ALA A 60 -8.06 -2.07 3.07
C ALA A 60 -7.43 -1.36 4.27
N HIS A 61 -6.54 -0.37 4.11
CA HIS A 61 -5.89 0.28 5.24
C HIS A 61 -6.90 0.83 6.27
N GLU A 62 -6.48 0.89 7.53
CA GLU A 62 -7.33 1.27 8.66
C GLU A 62 -7.96 2.66 8.47
N ASP A 63 -7.21 3.57 7.90
CA ASP A 63 -7.60 4.96 7.65
C ASP A 63 -8.53 5.15 6.43
N HIS A 64 -8.90 4.05 5.74
CA HIS A 64 -9.87 4.05 4.64
C HIS A 64 -11.06 3.10 4.89
N SER A 65 -10.96 2.13 5.81
CA SER A 65 -11.91 1.02 5.83
C SER A 65 -12.57 0.71 7.17
N VAL A 66 -11.86 0.89 8.31
CA VAL A 66 -12.31 0.22 9.55
C VAL A 66 -13.43 0.95 10.30
N ALA A 67 -13.91 2.09 9.83
CA ALA A 67 -15.14 2.69 10.31
C ALA A 67 -16.40 2.23 9.54
N ILE A 68 -16.27 1.41 8.49
CA ILE A 68 -17.42 0.90 7.72
C ILE A 68 -18.43 0.13 8.58
N PRO A 69 -18.05 -0.74 9.54
CA PRO A 69 -19.02 -1.41 10.42
C PRO A 69 -19.92 -0.43 11.17
N LEU A 70 -19.40 0.74 11.55
CA LEU A 70 -20.17 1.78 12.22
C LEU A 70 -21.33 2.31 11.38
N LEU A 71 -21.19 2.34 10.03
CA LEU A 71 -22.28 2.71 9.12
C LEU A 71 -23.44 1.71 9.24
N TYR A 72 -23.16 0.40 9.29
CA TYR A 72 -24.16 -0.64 9.43
C TYR A 72 -24.87 -0.55 10.77
N LYS A 73 -24.13 -0.31 11.85
CA LYS A 73 -24.70 -0.03 13.17
C LYS A 73 -25.63 1.19 13.17
N MET A 74 -25.31 2.21 12.38
CA MET A 74 -26.12 3.42 12.22
C MET A 74 -27.28 3.27 11.21
N GLY A 75 -27.50 2.06 10.68
CA GLY A 75 -28.65 1.73 9.84
C GLY A 75 -28.40 1.74 8.34
N TYR A 76 -27.15 1.83 7.87
CA TYR A 76 -26.82 1.61 6.47
C TYR A 76 -27.20 0.19 6.03
N GLN A 77 -27.87 0.05 4.89
CA GLN A 77 -28.32 -1.24 4.37
C GLN A 77 -27.85 -1.49 2.92
N GLY A 78 -27.05 -0.59 2.38
CA GLY A 78 -26.53 -0.69 1.03
C GLY A 78 -25.30 -1.62 0.92
N GLU A 79 -24.62 -1.54 -0.20
CA GLU A 79 -23.48 -2.38 -0.56
C GLU A 79 -22.16 -1.61 -0.49
N VAL A 80 -21.08 -2.31 -0.14
CA VAL A 80 -19.71 -1.82 -0.17
C VAL A 80 -19.03 -2.41 -1.40
N TRP A 81 -18.74 -1.56 -2.37
CA TRP A 81 -18.08 -1.90 -3.61
C TRP A 81 -16.57 -1.80 -3.45
N THR A 82 -15.87 -2.91 -3.65
CA THR A 82 -14.43 -2.99 -3.50
C THR A 82 -13.87 -4.19 -4.27
N THR A 83 -12.57 -4.46 -4.15
CA THR A 83 -11.94 -5.63 -4.76
C THR A 83 -11.91 -6.82 -3.81
N ARG A 84 -11.73 -8.03 -4.37
CA ARG A 84 -11.60 -9.27 -3.57
C ARG A 84 -10.38 -9.22 -2.65
N GLU A 85 -9.26 -8.71 -3.16
CA GLU A 85 -8.02 -8.59 -2.42
C GLU A 85 -8.14 -7.59 -1.27
N THR A 86 -8.79 -6.45 -1.50
CA THR A 86 -9.12 -5.51 -0.42
C THR A 86 -9.97 -6.19 0.65
N ARG A 87 -11.04 -6.89 0.24
CA ARG A 87 -11.91 -7.62 1.18
C ARG A 87 -11.15 -8.69 1.99
N ALA A 88 -10.24 -9.42 1.35
CA ALA A 88 -9.45 -10.46 2.04
C ALA A 88 -8.55 -9.86 3.15
N GLN A 89 -8.03 -8.67 2.96
CA GLN A 89 -7.17 -7.98 3.92
C GLN A 89 -7.93 -7.34 5.09
N LEU A 90 -9.20 -6.96 4.93
CA LEU A 90 -9.98 -6.22 5.94
C LEU A 90 -10.03 -6.91 7.30
N ARG A 91 -10.10 -8.25 7.35
CA ARG A 91 -10.08 -9.01 8.61
C ARG A 91 -8.89 -8.64 9.50
N THR A 92 -7.72 -8.53 8.88
CA THR A 92 -6.48 -8.18 9.59
C THR A 92 -6.56 -6.75 10.13
N TYR A 93 -7.07 -5.82 9.34
CA TYR A 93 -7.19 -4.41 9.74
C TYR A 93 -8.23 -4.22 10.84
N PHE A 94 -9.40 -4.85 10.76
CA PHE A 94 -10.40 -4.85 11.84
C PHE A 94 -9.83 -5.42 13.14
N ALA A 95 -9.13 -6.57 13.08
CA ALA A 95 -8.50 -7.17 14.24
C ALA A 95 -7.38 -6.30 14.83
N ASN A 96 -6.61 -5.61 13.99
CA ASN A 96 -5.57 -4.68 14.43
C ASN A 96 -6.16 -3.45 15.11
N TRP A 97 -7.25 -2.91 14.56
CA TRP A 97 -7.95 -1.77 15.13
C TRP A 97 -8.58 -2.11 16.48
N ARG A 98 -9.26 -3.25 16.59
CA ARG A 98 -9.82 -3.75 17.86
C ARG A 98 -8.74 -3.84 18.94
N ARG A 99 -7.60 -4.49 18.63
CA ARG A 99 -6.46 -4.57 19.55
C ARG A 99 -5.86 -3.20 19.93
N PHE A 100 -5.89 -2.25 19.01
CA PHE A 100 -5.45 -0.90 19.32
C PHE A 100 -6.40 -0.22 20.32
N VAL A 101 -7.72 -0.25 20.07
CA VAL A 101 -8.74 0.36 20.93
C VAL A 101 -8.73 -0.27 22.34
N GLU A 102 -8.67 -1.59 22.43
CA GLU A 102 -8.53 -2.32 23.71
C GLU A 102 -7.27 -1.89 24.48
N ARG A 103 -6.14 -1.73 23.78
CA ARG A 103 -4.87 -1.33 24.42
C ARG A 103 -4.89 0.09 24.95
N VAL A 104 -5.62 0.99 24.34
CA VAL A 104 -5.77 2.37 24.83
C VAL A 104 -6.88 2.52 25.87
N GLY A 105 -7.62 1.45 26.17
CA GLY A 105 -8.65 1.39 27.20
C GLY A 105 -9.99 1.96 26.77
N GLU A 106 -10.24 2.04 25.47
CA GLU A 106 -11.49 2.50 24.88
C GLU A 106 -12.38 1.33 24.44
N GLU A 107 -13.63 1.61 24.13
CA GLU A 107 -14.59 0.65 23.59
C GLU A 107 -14.83 0.92 22.10
N LEU A 108 -14.95 -0.16 21.32
CA LEU A 108 -15.35 -0.05 19.91
C LEU A 108 -16.80 0.46 19.84
N PRO A 109 -17.10 1.44 18.97
CA PRO A 109 -18.48 1.91 18.77
C PRO A 109 -19.34 0.93 17.97
N TYR A 110 -18.81 -0.19 17.51
CA TYR A 110 -19.49 -1.28 16.78
C TYR A 110 -18.99 -2.64 17.26
N ASP A 111 -19.67 -3.71 16.91
CA ASP A 111 -19.33 -5.07 17.31
C ASP A 111 -19.09 -6.00 16.11
N GLU A 112 -18.88 -7.28 16.39
CA GLU A 112 -18.64 -8.29 15.35
C GLU A 112 -19.88 -8.54 14.47
N ALA A 113 -21.08 -8.37 15.00
CA ALA A 113 -22.30 -8.50 14.21
C ALA A 113 -22.40 -7.38 13.16
N ASP A 114 -21.97 -6.17 13.51
CA ASP A 114 -21.90 -5.04 12.57
C ASP A 114 -20.85 -5.29 11.47
N GLU A 115 -19.68 -5.89 11.81
CA GLU A 115 -18.69 -6.31 10.81
C GLU A 115 -19.24 -7.39 9.87
N GLN A 116 -20.03 -8.35 10.39
CA GLN A 116 -20.64 -9.41 9.60
C GLN A 116 -21.83 -8.93 8.75
N ALA A 117 -22.44 -7.81 9.13
CA ALA A 117 -23.55 -7.23 8.38
C ALA A 117 -23.11 -6.57 7.06
N ILE A 118 -21.80 -6.31 6.87
CA ILE A 118 -21.26 -5.64 5.67
C ILE A 118 -21.56 -6.48 4.42
N ARG A 119 -22.22 -5.86 3.46
CA ARG A 119 -22.56 -6.48 2.17
C ARG A 119 -21.54 -6.04 1.12
N TYR A 120 -20.63 -6.95 0.76
CA TYR A 120 -19.60 -6.67 -0.23
C TYR A 120 -20.06 -7.01 -1.64
N ARG A 121 -19.72 -6.13 -2.60
CA ARG A 121 -19.75 -6.36 -4.05
C ARG A 121 -18.35 -6.20 -4.61
N TYR A 122 -18.01 -7.04 -5.55
CA TYR A 122 -16.68 -7.06 -6.12
C TYR A 122 -16.65 -6.44 -7.51
N LEU A 123 -15.80 -5.45 -7.68
CA LEU A 123 -15.66 -4.68 -8.92
C LEU A 123 -15.30 -5.58 -10.10
N GLU A 124 -14.45 -6.57 -9.86
CA GLU A 124 -13.96 -7.53 -10.85
C GLU A 124 -15.06 -8.47 -11.37
N ASP A 125 -16.15 -8.63 -10.64
CA ASP A 125 -17.29 -9.45 -11.06
C ASP A 125 -18.19 -8.71 -12.06
N GLU A 126 -18.16 -7.39 -12.06
CA GLU A 126 -19.02 -6.57 -12.91
C GLU A 126 -18.30 -6.21 -14.21
N VAL A 127 -17.08 -5.66 -14.13
CA VAL A 127 -16.32 -5.21 -15.29
C VAL A 127 -14.82 -5.33 -15.06
N VAL A 128 -14.07 -5.41 -16.16
CA VAL A 128 -12.61 -5.25 -16.13
C VAL A 128 -12.24 -3.80 -15.75
N SER A 129 -11.02 -3.60 -15.23
CA SER A 129 -10.53 -2.26 -14.91
C SER A 129 -10.67 -1.30 -16.10
N GLN A 130 -10.82 -0.01 -15.80
CA GLN A 130 -10.98 1.06 -16.79
C GLN A 130 -12.26 0.97 -17.67
N THR A 131 -13.28 0.27 -17.18
CA THR A 131 -14.57 0.15 -17.87
C THR A 131 -15.69 0.72 -16.99
N TRP A 132 -16.60 1.49 -17.61
CA TRP A 132 -17.77 2.06 -16.93
C TRP A 132 -18.85 1.00 -16.75
N PHE A 133 -19.45 0.96 -15.55
CA PHE A 133 -20.64 0.16 -15.24
C PHE A 133 -21.59 0.97 -14.33
N GLU A 134 -22.79 0.48 -14.10
CA GLU A 134 -23.83 1.17 -13.33
C GLU A 134 -24.17 0.34 -12.08
N PRO A 135 -23.46 0.54 -10.93
CA PRO A 135 -23.70 -0.21 -9.69
C PRO A 135 -25.04 0.08 -9.04
N ILE A 136 -25.55 1.28 -9.20
CA ILE A 136 -26.86 1.74 -8.74
C ILE A 136 -27.48 2.66 -9.83
N PRO A 137 -28.81 2.79 -9.91
CA PRO A 137 -29.46 3.61 -10.91
C PRO A 137 -28.91 5.04 -10.98
N GLU A 138 -28.71 5.56 -12.19
CA GLU A 138 -28.23 6.92 -12.46
C GLU A 138 -26.79 7.22 -12.04
N VAL A 139 -26.02 6.21 -11.58
CA VAL A 139 -24.61 6.35 -11.21
C VAL A 139 -23.76 5.40 -12.04
N LYS A 140 -22.81 5.94 -12.79
CA LYS A 140 -21.78 5.13 -13.43
C LYS A 140 -20.49 5.21 -12.63
N VAL A 141 -19.85 4.06 -12.48
CA VAL A 141 -18.56 3.92 -11.80
C VAL A 141 -17.57 3.27 -12.75
N MET A 142 -16.35 3.69 -12.66
CA MET A 142 -15.20 3.07 -13.29
C MET A 142 -14.12 2.92 -12.23
N TRP A 143 -13.31 1.89 -12.32
CA TRP A 143 -12.19 1.66 -11.42
C TRP A 143 -10.92 1.31 -12.17
N GLY A 144 -9.78 1.54 -11.54
CA GLY A 144 -8.48 1.07 -12.01
C GLY A 144 -7.53 0.87 -10.85
N ARG A 145 -6.48 0.08 -11.05
CA ARG A 145 -5.48 -0.22 -10.02
C ARG A 145 -4.69 1.03 -9.65
N SER A 146 -4.47 1.27 -8.36
CA SER A 146 -3.79 2.48 -7.88
C SER A 146 -2.29 2.29 -7.58
N GLY A 147 -1.77 1.04 -7.63
CA GLY A 147 -0.37 0.72 -7.38
C GLY A 147 0.07 0.79 -5.90
N HIS A 148 -0.84 1.12 -4.98
CA HIS A 148 -0.52 1.32 -3.56
C HIS A 148 -0.45 0.00 -2.77
N LEU A 149 -1.47 -0.85 -2.91
CA LEU A 149 -1.55 -2.23 -2.39
C LEU A 149 -2.11 -3.17 -3.45
N ALA A 150 -1.87 -4.48 -3.32
CA ALA A 150 -2.66 -5.44 -4.07
C ALA A 150 -4.13 -5.29 -3.66
N GLY A 151 -5.00 -5.04 -4.64
CA GLY A 151 -6.42 -4.75 -4.39
C GLY A 151 -6.78 -3.27 -4.35
N SER A 152 -5.82 -2.35 -4.23
CA SER A 152 -6.12 -0.92 -4.16
C SER A 152 -6.52 -0.33 -5.52
N VAL A 153 -7.53 0.54 -5.51
CA VAL A 153 -8.11 1.11 -6.72
C VAL A 153 -8.37 2.62 -6.58
N TRP A 154 -8.35 3.30 -7.73
CA TRP A 154 -8.94 4.61 -7.92
C TRP A 154 -10.35 4.47 -8.53
N PHE A 155 -11.18 5.49 -8.38
CA PHE A 155 -12.53 5.53 -8.92
C PHE A 155 -12.77 6.72 -9.82
N GLY A 156 -13.45 6.48 -10.94
CA GLY A 156 -14.19 7.46 -11.71
C GLY A 156 -15.68 7.30 -11.41
N VAL A 157 -16.37 8.41 -11.14
CA VAL A 157 -17.80 8.42 -10.86
C VAL A 157 -18.49 9.41 -11.79
N GLU A 158 -19.61 9.00 -12.42
CA GLU A 158 -20.48 9.90 -13.16
C GLU A 158 -21.87 9.85 -12.51
N MET A 159 -22.32 10.96 -11.96
CA MET A 159 -23.62 11.13 -11.32
C MET A 159 -24.20 12.51 -11.60
N GLU A 160 -25.48 12.61 -11.87
CA GLU A 160 -26.20 13.88 -12.19
C GLU A 160 -25.48 14.74 -13.27
N GLY A 161 -24.85 14.09 -14.26
CA GLY A 161 -24.12 14.74 -15.34
C GLY A 161 -22.78 15.35 -14.94
N LYS A 162 -22.28 15.04 -13.73
CA LYS A 162 -20.97 15.43 -13.21
C LYS A 162 -20.02 14.25 -13.20
N ARG A 163 -18.75 14.51 -13.56
CA ARG A 163 -17.66 13.53 -13.50
C ARG A 163 -16.75 13.84 -12.33
N ILE A 164 -16.51 12.83 -11.50
CA ILE A 164 -15.69 12.91 -10.30
C ILE A 164 -14.59 11.86 -10.42
N PHE A 165 -13.38 12.23 -10.03
CA PHE A 165 -12.24 11.32 -9.87
C PHE A 165 -11.85 11.25 -8.41
N TYR A 166 -11.63 10.05 -7.91
CA TYR A 166 -11.06 9.78 -6.58
C TYR A 166 -9.86 8.86 -6.72
N SER A 167 -8.68 9.35 -6.35
CA SER A 167 -7.44 8.57 -6.51
C SER A 167 -7.33 7.40 -5.52
N GLY A 168 -8.06 7.43 -4.39
CA GLY A 168 -7.65 6.66 -3.22
C GLY A 168 -6.19 6.99 -2.88
N ASP A 169 -5.50 6.09 -2.21
CA ASP A 169 -4.05 6.15 -2.11
C ASP A 169 -3.43 5.65 -3.41
N TYR A 170 -2.54 6.45 -3.99
CA TYR A 170 -2.04 6.21 -5.33
C TYR A 170 -0.52 6.32 -5.44
N THR A 171 0.09 5.41 -6.19
CA THR A 171 1.47 5.55 -6.65
C THR A 171 1.66 4.93 -8.04
N SER A 172 2.36 5.65 -8.93
CA SER A 172 2.81 5.11 -10.23
C SER A 172 4.24 4.53 -10.17
N GLU A 173 4.89 4.61 -9.02
CA GLU A 173 6.30 4.26 -8.86
C GLU A 173 6.52 2.94 -8.08
N SER A 174 5.49 2.11 -7.86
CA SER A 174 5.67 0.77 -7.28
C SER A 174 6.53 -0.10 -8.20
N MET A 175 7.45 -0.86 -7.65
CA MET A 175 8.28 -1.80 -8.39
C MET A 175 7.57 -3.14 -8.64
N LEU A 176 6.60 -3.49 -7.81
CA LEU A 176 5.88 -4.75 -7.88
C LEU A 176 4.44 -4.62 -8.36
N LEU A 177 3.75 -3.56 -7.95
CA LEU A 177 2.32 -3.44 -8.18
C LEU A 177 2.02 -2.63 -9.43
N GLN A 178 1.08 -3.13 -10.21
CA GLN A 178 0.58 -2.46 -11.40
C GLN A 178 -0.35 -1.30 -11.01
N GLU A 179 -0.16 -0.16 -11.68
CA GLU A 179 -1.17 0.90 -11.71
C GLU A 179 -1.81 0.98 -13.10
N ASP A 180 -3.05 1.42 -13.15
CA ASP A 180 -3.76 1.76 -14.36
C ASP A 180 -3.81 3.29 -14.48
N CYS A 181 -3.29 3.83 -15.58
CA CYS A 181 -3.24 5.27 -15.79
C CYS A 181 -4.66 5.86 -15.95
N PRO A 182 -5.11 6.77 -15.07
CA PRO A 182 -6.48 7.31 -15.17
C PRO A 182 -6.73 8.07 -16.49
N ALA A 183 -5.69 8.67 -17.09
CA ALA A 183 -5.83 9.41 -18.34
C ALA A 183 -6.34 8.54 -19.48
N GLU A 184 -5.87 7.30 -19.59
CA GLU A 184 -6.29 6.38 -20.64
C GLU A 184 -7.78 6.06 -20.51
N ALA A 185 -8.26 5.90 -19.30
CA ALA A 185 -9.63 5.55 -18.99
C ALA A 185 -10.63 6.71 -19.23
N PHE A 186 -10.28 7.91 -18.76
CA PHE A 186 -11.18 9.06 -18.87
C PHE A 186 -11.26 9.66 -20.29
N TRP A 187 -10.20 9.48 -21.11
CA TRP A 187 -10.07 10.17 -22.39
C TRP A 187 -10.08 9.27 -23.61
N GLN A 188 -10.11 7.96 -23.45
CA GLN A 188 -10.36 7.08 -24.60
C GLN A 188 -11.77 7.34 -25.12
N THR A 189 -11.85 8.13 -26.17
CA THR A 189 -13.06 8.30 -26.97
C THR A 189 -13.44 6.94 -27.53
N SER A 190 -14.58 6.41 -27.12
CA SER A 190 -15.46 5.44 -27.79
C SER A 190 -14.90 4.79 -29.07
N MET A 191 -13.95 3.90 -28.96
CA MET A 191 -13.88 2.75 -29.82
C MET A 191 -14.45 1.60 -29.02
N LEU A 192 -15.64 1.19 -29.41
CA LEU A 192 -16.32 -0.01 -28.94
C LEU A 192 -15.33 -1.17 -28.96
N ARG A 193 -14.69 -1.45 -27.85
CA ARG A 193 -14.12 -2.77 -27.62
C ARG A 193 -15.30 -3.66 -27.28
N GLU A 194 -15.65 -4.55 -28.21
CA GLU A 194 -16.49 -5.70 -27.92
C GLU A 194 -15.89 -6.35 -26.67
N ASN A 195 -16.71 -6.50 -25.63
CA ASN A 195 -16.32 -7.11 -24.36
C ASN A 195 -15.65 -8.46 -24.64
N PRO A 196 -14.37 -8.67 -24.34
CA PRO A 196 -13.88 -10.02 -24.23
C PRO A 196 -14.58 -10.61 -22.99
N VAL A 197 -15.37 -11.64 -23.19
CA VAL A 197 -15.87 -12.49 -22.12
C VAL A 197 -14.64 -13.06 -21.45
N PHE A 198 -14.33 -12.57 -20.27
CA PHE A 198 -13.29 -13.14 -19.43
C PHE A 198 -13.85 -14.45 -18.89
N ASP A 199 -13.32 -15.58 -19.37
CA ASP A 199 -13.41 -16.84 -18.64
C ASP A 199 -12.64 -16.66 -17.32
N ALA A 200 -13.37 -16.29 -16.27
CA ALA A 200 -12.82 -16.28 -14.94
C ALA A 200 -12.31 -17.70 -14.65
N PRO A 201 -11.06 -17.87 -14.19
CA PRO A 201 -10.59 -19.18 -13.77
C PRO A 201 -11.54 -19.68 -12.70
N SER A 202 -12.08 -20.89 -12.92
CA SER A 202 -13.03 -21.56 -12.06
C SER A 202 -12.55 -21.46 -10.61
N SER A 203 -13.42 -20.89 -9.76
CA SER A 203 -13.20 -20.71 -8.33
C SER A 203 -12.95 -22.07 -7.66
N GLU A 204 -11.69 -22.44 -7.52
CA GLU A 204 -11.34 -23.42 -6.49
C GLU A 204 -11.61 -22.75 -5.14
N ARG A 205 -12.56 -23.32 -4.41
CA ARG A 205 -12.96 -22.88 -3.07
C ARG A 205 -11.77 -23.01 -2.14
N TRP A 206 -11.14 -21.88 -1.84
CA TRP A 206 -10.21 -21.81 -0.72
C TRP A 206 -11.02 -21.77 0.58
N GLY A 207 -10.79 -22.78 1.41
CA GLY A 207 -11.40 -22.82 2.73
C GLY A 207 -10.96 -21.62 3.54
N THR A 208 -11.92 -20.89 4.07
CA THR A 208 -11.74 -19.66 4.87
C THR A 208 -10.96 -19.90 6.17
N GLU A 209 -10.59 -21.13 6.50
CA GLU A 209 -9.92 -21.52 7.74
C GLU A 209 -8.39 -21.43 7.67
N GLU A 210 -7.75 -21.64 6.52
CA GLU A 210 -6.28 -21.61 6.41
C GLU A 210 -5.68 -20.19 6.51
N LEU A 211 -6.39 -19.16 6.06
CA LEU A 211 -5.95 -17.77 6.18
C LEU A 211 -5.97 -17.24 7.63
N ILE A 212 -6.72 -17.89 8.52
CA ILE A 212 -6.85 -17.49 9.93
C ILE A 212 -5.62 -17.92 10.75
N ALA A 213 -5.03 -19.07 10.43
CA ALA A 213 -3.90 -19.62 11.18
C ALA A 213 -2.60 -18.84 10.98
N ILE A 214 -2.40 -18.21 9.82
CA ILE A 214 -1.16 -17.52 9.46
C ILE A 214 -1.01 -16.18 10.19
N ASN A 215 -2.11 -15.50 10.51
CA ASN A 215 -2.07 -14.14 11.07
C ASN A 215 -2.30 -14.04 12.59
N SER A 216 -2.67 -15.12 13.29
CA SER A 216 -3.05 -15.04 14.70
C SER A 216 -1.94 -15.35 15.71
N GLY A 217 -0.80 -15.90 15.30
CA GLY A 217 0.31 -16.24 16.22
C GLY A 217 -0.07 -17.28 17.29
N GLN A 218 -1.19 -17.99 17.13
CA GLN A 218 -1.59 -19.04 18.05
C GLN A 218 -0.82 -20.33 17.75
N LYS A 219 -0.09 -20.80 18.74
CA LYS A 219 0.54 -22.13 18.74
C LYS A 219 -0.52 -23.21 18.49
N ALA A 220 -0.34 -23.98 17.42
CA ALA A 220 -1.03 -25.23 17.27
C ALA A 220 -0.67 -26.14 18.43
N GLY A 221 -1.65 -26.45 19.27
CA GLY A 221 -1.52 -27.39 20.34
C GLY A 221 -1.38 -28.80 19.78
N GLU A 222 -0.53 -29.57 20.43
CA GLU A 222 -0.23 -30.97 20.20
C GLU A 222 -1.46 -31.83 20.02
N LEU A 223 -1.53 -32.60 18.94
CA LEU A 223 -2.28 -33.86 18.90
C LEU A 223 -1.28 -35.00 18.65
N ILE A 224 -0.99 -35.68 19.74
CA ILE A 224 -0.19 -36.91 19.79
C ILE A 224 -0.99 -38.04 19.19
N THR A 225 -0.48 -38.68 18.16
CA THR A 225 -0.60 -40.14 17.97
C THR A 225 0.58 -40.65 17.15
N SER A 226 1.40 -41.45 17.77
CA SER A 226 2.41 -42.34 17.17
C SER A 226 1.81 -43.77 17.10
N PRO A 227 2.50 -44.82 16.64
CA PRO A 227 3.56 -44.91 15.63
C PRO A 227 3.28 -46.03 14.60
N ASP A 228 4.02 -46.11 13.52
CA ASP A 228 4.57 -47.43 13.17
C ASP A 228 5.85 -47.32 12.28
N GLN A 229 6.77 -48.22 12.61
CA GLN A 229 8.10 -48.37 12.03
C GLN A 229 8.02 -49.15 10.70
N THR A 230 8.83 -48.78 9.73
CA THR A 230 9.65 -49.79 9.01
C THR A 230 10.85 -49.16 8.35
N SER A 231 11.99 -49.71 8.68
CA SER A 231 13.34 -49.52 8.16
C SER A 231 13.50 -49.94 6.70
N VAL A 232 14.31 -49.25 5.91
CA VAL A 232 15.31 -49.92 5.03
C VAL A 232 16.44 -48.93 4.76
N ALA A 233 17.66 -49.45 4.84
CA ALA A 233 18.97 -48.79 4.75
C ALA A 233 19.56 -48.77 3.32
N SER A 234 20.63 -47.99 3.21
CA SER A 234 21.75 -48.01 2.24
C SER A 234 21.44 -47.45 0.84
N GLU A 235 22.27 -46.62 0.22
CA GLU A 235 23.73 -46.71 -0.02
C GLU A 235 24.31 -45.34 -0.41
N ALA A 236 25.51 -45.08 0.05
CA ALA A 236 26.33 -43.96 -0.33
C ALA A 236 26.91 -44.13 -1.72
N SER A 237 26.87 -43.07 -2.53
CA SER A 237 27.78 -43.00 -3.70
C SER A 237 28.29 -41.58 -3.85
N SER A 238 29.56 -41.44 -3.57
CA SER A 238 30.40 -40.26 -3.78
C SER A 238 30.54 -39.97 -5.29
N ARG A 239 30.16 -38.76 -5.72
CA ARG A 239 30.63 -38.21 -7.00
C ARG A 239 31.20 -36.81 -6.80
N THR A 240 32.47 -36.72 -7.05
CA THR A 240 33.34 -35.56 -7.19
C THR A 240 32.74 -34.59 -8.21
N LEU A 241 32.41 -33.37 -7.81
CA LEU A 241 32.03 -32.27 -8.71
C LEU A 241 33.28 -31.44 -9.03
N VAL A 242 33.62 -31.47 -10.30
CA VAL A 242 34.64 -30.63 -10.93
C VAL A 242 34.06 -29.21 -11.03
N SER A 243 34.74 -28.25 -10.45
CA SER A 243 34.45 -26.83 -10.57
C SER A 243 34.83 -26.33 -11.97
N THR A 244 33.85 -25.88 -12.73
CA THR A 244 34.09 -25.05 -13.92
C THR A 244 33.66 -23.61 -13.57
N GLU A 245 34.66 -22.75 -13.40
CA GLU A 245 34.49 -21.31 -13.27
C GLU A 245 33.97 -20.73 -14.60
N ILE A 246 32.81 -20.06 -14.54
CA ILE A 246 32.31 -19.22 -15.62
C ILE A 246 32.61 -17.76 -15.24
N PRO A 247 33.32 -16.97 -16.04
CA PRO A 247 33.67 -15.61 -15.68
C PRO A 247 32.44 -14.69 -15.75
N MET A 248 32.08 -14.11 -14.63
CA MET A 248 31.07 -13.04 -14.56
C MET A 248 31.60 -11.77 -15.26
N LYS A 249 30.95 -11.38 -16.34
CA LYS A 249 31.09 -10.04 -16.90
C LYS A 249 30.36 -9.05 -15.97
N GLN A 250 31.12 -8.20 -15.30
CA GLN A 250 30.60 -7.00 -14.66
C GLN A 250 29.92 -6.11 -15.72
N ARG A 251 28.61 -5.92 -15.61
CA ARG A 251 27.89 -4.86 -16.33
C ARG A 251 27.89 -3.62 -15.45
N ASN A 252 28.73 -2.67 -15.80
CA ASN A 252 28.63 -1.32 -15.29
C ASN A 252 27.37 -0.67 -15.87
N PHE A 253 26.36 -0.43 -15.04
CA PHE A 253 25.26 0.44 -15.37
C PHE A 253 25.76 1.87 -15.40
N THR A 254 25.95 2.45 -16.56
CA THR A 254 26.22 3.88 -16.72
C THR A 254 24.88 4.62 -16.69
N SER A 255 24.86 5.77 -16.02
CA SER A 255 23.73 6.68 -15.80
C SER A 255 23.04 7.23 -17.07
N LYS A 256 23.27 6.65 -18.23
CA LYS A 256 22.65 7.07 -19.50
C LYS A 256 21.47 6.20 -19.95
N GLU A 257 21.19 5.06 -19.29
CA GLU A 257 20.07 4.19 -19.67
C GLU A 257 18.78 4.44 -18.86
N ALA A 258 18.81 5.35 -17.90
CA ALA A 258 17.61 5.79 -17.17
C ALA A 258 16.68 6.74 -17.96
N ASP A 259 17.14 7.26 -19.12
CA ASP A 259 16.31 8.11 -20.00
C ASP A 259 15.45 7.32 -21.02
N GLY A 260 15.45 5.99 -20.92
CA GLY A 260 14.69 5.09 -21.78
C GLY A 260 13.33 4.66 -21.26
N VAL A 261 12.81 5.26 -20.17
CA VAL A 261 11.40 5.15 -19.80
C VAL A 261 10.60 5.94 -20.83
N GLY A 262 9.82 5.22 -21.63
CA GLY A 262 9.12 5.62 -22.82
C GLY A 262 8.82 7.11 -22.91
N ARG A 263 9.36 7.75 -23.94
CA ARG A 263 8.70 8.91 -24.50
C ARG A 263 7.27 8.49 -24.76
N ALA A 264 6.37 8.83 -23.84
CA ALA A 264 4.97 8.94 -24.16
C ALA A 264 4.92 9.74 -25.45
N SER A 265 4.46 9.11 -26.52
CA SER A 265 4.22 9.73 -27.82
C SER A 265 3.64 11.10 -27.54
N GLY A 266 4.28 12.16 -28.04
CA GLY A 266 3.89 13.53 -27.80
C GLY A 266 2.38 13.69 -28.02
N VAL A 267 1.64 13.78 -26.93
CA VAL A 267 0.26 14.21 -26.96
C VAL A 267 0.34 15.68 -27.34
N ASP A 268 -0.06 15.93 -28.57
CA ASP A 268 -0.03 17.24 -29.19
C ASP A 268 -0.73 18.24 -28.25
N ARG A 269 -0.06 19.33 -27.85
CA ARG A 269 -0.63 20.41 -27.01
C ARG A 269 -1.97 20.93 -27.55
N ALA A 270 -2.23 20.77 -28.85
CA ALA A 270 -3.50 21.11 -29.49
C ALA A 270 -4.62 20.09 -29.17
N ALA A 271 -4.30 18.83 -28.88
CA ALA A 271 -5.30 17.82 -28.52
C ALA A 271 -5.87 18.00 -27.09
N ILE A 272 -5.10 18.64 -26.20
CA ILE A 272 -5.55 18.93 -24.82
C ILE A 272 -6.68 19.96 -24.77
N SER A 273 -6.86 20.78 -25.81
CA SER A 273 -7.95 21.77 -25.85
C SER A 273 -9.35 21.16 -26.05
N SER A 274 -9.46 19.90 -26.47
CA SER A 274 -10.73 19.16 -26.67
C SER A 274 -11.02 18.13 -25.58
N VAL A 275 -10.09 17.93 -24.63
CA VAL A 275 -10.26 17.01 -23.52
C VAL A 275 -11.24 17.61 -22.51
N GLY A 276 -12.34 16.93 -22.22
CA GLY A 276 -13.32 17.38 -21.22
C GLY A 276 -12.67 17.40 -19.82
N LEU A 277 -12.92 18.44 -19.04
CA LEU A 277 -12.51 18.46 -17.63
C LEU A 277 -13.42 17.55 -16.81
N VAL A 278 -12.88 16.81 -15.81
CA VAL A 278 -13.73 16.30 -14.73
C VAL A 278 -14.18 17.47 -13.86
N ASP A 279 -15.36 17.35 -13.24
CA ASP A 279 -15.87 18.45 -12.41
C ASP A 279 -15.13 18.53 -11.07
N LEU A 280 -14.81 17.36 -10.47
CA LEU A 280 -14.11 17.25 -9.19
C LEU A 280 -13.06 16.14 -9.24
N ALA A 281 -11.84 16.43 -8.78
CA ALA A 281 -10.83 15.43 -8.46
C ALA A 281 -10.50 15.48 -6.97
N ILE A 282 -10.50 14.33 -6.30
CA ILE A 282 -10.04 14.14 -4.92
C ILE A 282 -8.74 13.35 -5.00
N VAL A 283 -7.62 13.97 -4.66
CA VAL A 283 -6.27 13.49 -5.01
C VAL A 283 -5.40 13.29 -3.77
N ASP A 284 -4.84 12.09 -3.64
CA ASP A 284 -3.82 11.76 -2.64
C ASP A 284 -2.64 12.73 -2.73
N ALA A 285 -2.30 13.36 -1.61
CA ALA A 285 -1.20 14.31 -1.47
C ALA A 285 -0.35 14.00 -0.24
N ALA A 286 -0.31 12.73 0.20
CA ALA A 286 0.26 12.31 1.48
C ALA A 286 1.73 12.70 1.66
N TYR A 287 2.49 12.86 0.58
CA TYR A 287 3.88 13.29 0.67
C TYR A 287 4.09 14.79 0.38
N GLY A 288 2.99 15.54 0.22
CA GLY A 288 3.00 16.99 0.15
C GLY A 288 4.05 17.53 -0.83
N THR A 289 4.96 18.36 -0.32
CA THR A 289 6.00 19.04 -1.09
C THR A 289 7.26 18.21 -1.36
N ASP A 290 7.29 16.91 -1.01
CA ASP A 290 8.42 16.01 -1.31
C ASP A 290 8.59 15.87 -2.84
N GLN A 291 9.74 16.27 -3.37
CA GLN A 291 10.05 16.26 -4.80
C GLN A 291 10.86 15.05 -5.25
N ASP A 292 11.32 14.22 -4.30
CA ASP A 292 12.12 13.05 -4.63
C ASP A 292 11.28 12.01 -5.36
N THR A 293 11.88 11.39 -6.36
CA THR A 293 11.35 10.21 -7.03
C THR A 293 11.60 8.96 -6.19
N GLN A 294 10.97 7.82 -6.54
CA GLN A 294 11.30 6.53 -5.91
C GLN A 294 12.78 6.18 -6.13
N ALA A 295 13.35 6.49 -7.29
CA ALA A 295 14.78 6.26 -7.56
C ALA A 295 15.67 7.08 -6.62
N ASP A 296 15.35 8.35 -6.36
CA ASP A 296 16.07 9.19 -5.40
C ASP A 296 16.01 8.60 -3.98
N LYS A 297 14.83 8.08 -3.58
CA LYS A 297 14.64 7.43 -2.26
C LYS A 297 15.43 6.13 -2.15
N LEU A 298 15.45 5.31 -3.21
CA LEU A 298 16.26 4.08 -3.25
C LEU A 298 17.76 4.39 -3.16
N GLU A 299 18.24 5.43 -3.84
CA GLU A 299 19.64 5.87 -3.72
C GLU A 299 19.98 6.33 -2.29
N GLN A 300 19.07 7.05 -1.62
CA GLN A 300 19.25 7.44 -0.22
C GLN A 300 19.30 6.22 0.71
N LEU A 301 18.42 5.23 0.50
CA LEU A 301 18.42 3.96 1.23
C LEU A 301 19.74 3.19 1.01
N GLU A 302 20.15 3.06 -0.25
CA GLU A 302 21.40 2.38 -0.60
C GLU A 302 22.61 3.02 0.07
N ARG A 303 22.73 4.35 0.01
CA ARG A 303 23.84 5.07 0.69
C ARG A 303 23.86 4.84 2.18
N ALA A 304 22.71 4.88 2.85
CA ALA A 304 22.62 4.65 4.29
C ALA A 304 23.02 3.21 4.66
N ILE A 305 22.53 2.23 3.91
CA ILE A 305 22.86 0.81 4.11
C ILE A 305 24.36 0.57 3.88
N ARG A 306 24.90 1.00 2.72
CA ARG A 306 26.34 0.83 2.42
C ARG A 306 27.24 1.45 3.46
N HIS A 307 26.92 2.64 3.96
CA HIS A 307 27.67 3.30 5.00
C HIS A 307 27.69 2.48 6.30
N THR A 308 26.56 1.92 6.69
CA THR A 308 26.45 1.08 7.89
C THR A 308 27.22 -0.24 7.74
N ILE A 309 27.03 -0.92 6.60
CA ILE A 309 27.73 -2.18 6.30
C ILE A 309 29.25 -2.00 6.26
N ALA A 310 29.75 -0.89 5.70
CA ALA A 310 31.18 -0.58 5.64
C ALA A 310 31.82 -0.42 7.04
N ARG A 311 31.01 -0.05 8.07
CA ARG A 311 31.45 0.02 9.47
C ARG A 311 31.34 -1.33 10.21
N GLY A 312 30.89 -2.39 9.55
CA GLY A 312 30.59 -3.68 10.16
C GLY A 312 29.26 -3.73 10.91
N GLY A 313 28.42 -2.70 10.75
CA GLY A 313 27.14 -2.57 11.44
C GLY A 313 26.00 -3.36 10.81
N LYS A 314 24.94 -3.57 11.58
CA LYS A 314 23.68 -4.18 11.17
C LYS A 314 22.65 -3.11 10.87
N VAL A 315 21.82 -3.34 9.86
CA VAL A 315 20.69 -2.46 9.52
C VAL A 315 19.39 -3.17 9.86
N LEU A 316 18.61 -2.61 10.77
CA LEU A 316 17.26 -3.06 11.09
C LEU A 316 16.24 -2.26 10.28
N LEU A 317 15.40 -2.95 9.51
CA LEU A 317 14.35 -2.39 8.67
C LEU A 317 12.98 -2.87 9.15
N PRO A 318 12.36 -2.17 10.10
CA PRO A 318 10.98 -2.43 10.52
C PRO A 318 10.01 -1.95 9.44
N MET A 319 9.06 -2.82 9.04
CA MET A 319 8.15 -2.52 7.94
C MET A 319 6.80 -3.22 8.08
N PRO A 320 5.76 -2.77 7.38
CA PRO A 320 4.48 -3.47 7.36
C PRO A 320 4.63 -4.84 6.70
N VAL A 321 3.79 -5.78 7.12
CA VAL A 321 3.77 -7.16 6.60
C VAL A 321 3.37 -7.20 5.13
N VAL A 322 2.52 -6.28 4.67
CA VAL A 322 2.03 -6.18 3.29
C VAL A 322 2.37 -4.80 2.73
N GLY A 323 2.63 -4.72 1.43
CA GLY A 323 2.94 -3.49 0.71
C GLY A 323 4.44 -3.30 0.49
N ARG A 324 4.98 -2.11 0.80
CA ARG A 324 6.38 -1.73 0.50
C ARG A 324 7.46 -2.68 1.05
N GLY A 325 7.13 -3.47 2.08
CA GLY A 325 8.09 -4.42 2.66
C GLY A 325 8.61 -5.41 1.63
N GLN A 326 7.73 -5.97 0.82
CA GLN A 326 8.07 -6.93 -0.22
C GLN A 326 8.97 -6.31 -1.29
N GLU A 327 8.68 -5.08 -1.70
CA GLU A 327 9.48 -4.36 -2.69
C GLU A 327 10.91 -4.09 -2.20
N ILE A 328 11.06 -3.60 -0.97
CA ILE A 328 12.36 -3.30 -0.39
C ILE A 328 13.20 -4.56 -0.17
N ILE A 329 12.58 -5.69 0.22
CA ILE A 329 13.28 -6.97 0.39
C ILE A 329 13.87 -7.45 -0.94
N LEU A 330 13.06 -7.48 -2.01
CA LEU A 330 13.52 -7.90 -3.34
C LEU A 330 14.60 -6.95 -3.88
N TRP A 331 14.40 -5.64 -3.73
CA TRP A 331 15.40 -4.65 -4.09
C TRP A 331 16.71 -4.86 -3.32
N ALA A 332 16.66 -5.09 -2.02
CA ALA A 332 17.84 -5.28 -1.19
C ALA A 332 18.61 -6.54 -1.58
N GLN A 333 17.93 -7.64 -1.89
CA GLN A 333 18.57 -8.86 -2.37
C GLN A 333 19.35 -8.64 -3.67
N GLN A 334 18.80 -7.84 -4.57
CA GLN A 334 19.45 -7.50 -5.85
C GLN A 334 20.65 -6.55 -5.65
N GLN A 335 20.52 -5.55 -4.76
CA GLN A 335 21.54 -4.53 -4.54
C GLN A 335 22.69 -4.99 -3.65
N PHE A 336 22.44 -5.95 -2.75
CA PHE A 336 23.40 -6.41 -1.73
C PHE A 336 23.58 -7.94 -1.75
N PRO A 337 23.91 -8.57 -2.90
CA PRO A 337 23.92 -10.02 -3.05
C PRO A 337 24.99 -10.74 -2.18
N ALA A 338 25.99 -10.00 -1.67
CA ALA A 338 27.05 -10.54 -0.80
C ALA A 338 26.79 -10.28 0.70
N ILE A 339 25.71 -9.56 1.05
CA ILE A 339 25.39 -9.22 2.42
C ILE A 339 24.35 -10.18 2.97
N PRO A 340 24.55 -10.78 4.16
CA PRO A 340 23.54 -11.61 4.80
C PRO A 340 22.23 -10.84 5.01
N ILE A 341 21.13 -11.47 4.60
CA ILE A 341 19.77 -10.91 4.73
C ILE A 341 18.97 -11.85 5.64
N VAL A 342 18.35 -11.30 6.66
CA VAL A 342 17.45 -12.01 7.56
C VAL A 342 16.04 -11.44 7.39
N VAL A 343 15.05 -12.31 7.17
CA VAL A 343 13.65 -11.92 6.96
C VAL A 343 12.76 -12.69 7.93
N GLU A 344 11.95 -11.97 8.70
CA GLU A 344 10.99 -12.60 9.63
C GLU A 344 9.79 -13.22 8.92
N GLN A 345 9.24 -14.30 9.49
CA GLN A 345 8.18 -15.13 8.92
C GLN A 345 6.98 -14.32 8.41
N GLY A 346 6.51 -13.31 9.15
CA GLY A 346 5.37 -12.52 8.73
C GLY A 346 5.57 -11.80 7.40
N LEU A 347 6.79 -11.35 7.10
CA LEU A 347 7.13 -10.69 5.83
C LEU A 347 7.21 -11.72 4.67
N VAL A 348 7.72 -12.91 4.97
CA VAL A 348 7.73 -14.05 4.03
C VAL A 348 6.32 -14.47 3.66
N ASP A 349 5.42 -14.53 4.64
CA ASP A 349 4.01 -14.86 4.39
C ASP A 349 3.31 -13.78 3.56
N GLY A 350 3.60 -12.51 3.81
CA GLY A 350 3.15 -11.41 2.93
C GLY A 350 3.68 -11.52 1.50
N MET A 351 4.93 -12.00 1.32
CA MET A 351 5.50 -12.26 -0.01
C MET A 351 4.76 -13.41 -0.72
N LYS A 352 4.46 -14.51 0.00
CA LYS A 352 3.69 -15.65 -0.56
C LYS A 352 2.30 -15.22 -1.03
N GLN A 353 1.64 -14.31 -0.31
CA GLN A 353 0.32 -13.81 -0.72
C GLN A 353 0.34 -13.18 -2.12
N LEU A 354 1.42 -12.49 -2.50
CA LEU A 354 1.55 -11.89 -3.83
C LEU A 354 1.55 -12.92 -4.97
N LEU A 355 1.99 -14.17 -4.73
CA LEU A 355 1.93 -15.23 -5.74
C LEU A 355 0.50 -15.64 -6.12
N HIS A 356 -0.45 -15.41 -5.21
CA HIS A 356 -1.86 -15.77 -5.42
C HIS A 356 -2.66 -14.66 -6.12
N VAL A 357 -2.07 -13.48 -6.30
CA VAL A 357 -2.73 -12.31 -6.87
C VAL A 357 -1.98 -11.70 -8.07
N PRO A 358 -1.61 -12.51 -9.09
CA PRO A 358 -0.75 -12.08 -10.20
C PRO A 358 -1.35 -10.92 -11.02
N TYR A 359 -2.65 -10.76 -11.05
CA TYR A 359 -3.34 -9.64 -11.71
C TYR A 359 -2.91 -8.27 -11.17
N TRP A 360 -2.51 -8.21 -9.91
CA TRP A 360 -2.08 -6.97 -9.25
C TRP A 360 -0.59 -6.69 -9.41
N LEU A 361 0.18 -7.67 -9.92
CA LEU A 361 1.60 -7.49 -10.16
C LEU A 361 1.84 -6.78 -11.50
N ARG A 362 2.90 -5.98 -11.53
CA ARG A 362 3.33 -5.27 -12.73
C ARG A 362 3.81 -6.23 -13.80
N GLU A 363 3.34 -6.05 -15.02
CA GLU A 363 3.87 -6.76 -16.18
C GLU A 363 5.24 -6.18 -16.56
N LYS A 364 6.23 -7.05 -16.73
CA LYS A 364 7.50 -6.64 -17.33
C LYS A 364 7.27 -6.39 -18.82
N GLY A 365 7.70 -5.22 -19.31
CA GLY A 365 7.54 -4.87 -20.73
C GLY A 365 8.11 -5.95 -21.67
N GLU A 366 7.51 -6.14 -22.84
CA GLU A 366 7.80 -7.18 -23.85
C GLU A 366 9.27 -7.28 -24.28
N HIS A 367 10.10 -6.29 -23.96
CA HIS A 367 11.53 -6.27 -24.34
C HIS A 367 12.47 -6.80 -23.24
N VAL A 368 11.95 -7.17 -22.06
CA VAL A 368 12.77 -7.77 -21.02
C VAL A 368 12.70 -9.28 -21.13
N ILE A 369 13.70 -9.87 -21.79
CA ILE A 369 13.91 -11.32 -21.78
C ILE A 369 14.28 -11.72 -20.34
N GLY A 370 13.31 -12.12 -19.55
CA GLY A 370 13.49 -12.50 -18.15
C GLY A 370 12.20 -13.06 -17.54
N SER A 371 12.34 -13.64 -16.36
CA SER A 371 11.24 -14.18 -15.56
C SER A 371 10.22 -13.10 -15.24
N SER A 372 8.95 -13.47 -15.11
CA SER A 372 7.89 -12.58 -14.61
C SER A 372 8.20 -12.13 -13.17
N LEU A 373 7.55 -11.07 -12.67
CA LEU A 373 7.68 -10.70 -11.24
C LEU A 373 7.24 -11.83 -10.31
N LYS A 374 6.26 -12.63 -10.73
CA LYS A 374 5.87 -13.84 -10.03
C LYS A 374 7.03 -14.82 -9.91
N ASP A 375 7.79 -15.04 -11.00
CA ASP A 375 8.96 -15.92 -10.99
C ASP A 375 10.09 -15.38 -10.11
N GLU A 376 10.27 -14.05 -10.05
CA GLU A 376 11.24 -13.43 -9.12
C GLU A 376 10.86 -13.62 -7.66
N ILE A 377 9.58 -13.45 -7.32
CA ILE A 377 9.06 -13.72 -5.98
C ILE A 377 9.22 -15.21 -5.64
N ASP A 378 8.88 -16.10 -6.55
CA ASP A 378 9.04 -17.55 -6.35
C ASP A 378 10.52 -17.94 -6.21
N CYS A 379 11.39 -17.39 -7.03
CA CYS A 379 12.83 -17.55 -6.92
C CYS A 379 13.38 -17.05 -5.58
N PHE A 380 12.89 -15.89 -5.09
CA PHE A 380 13.23 -15.41 -3.75
C PHE A 380 12.80 -16.40 -2.68
N LEU A 381 11.55 -16.86 -2.72
CA LEU A 381 10.98 -17.76 -1.71
C LEU A 381 11.63 -19.15 -1.68
N THR A 382 12.04 -19.66 -2.85
CA THR A 382 12.67 -20.98 -3.00
C THR A 382 14.21 -20.93 -2.93
N GLY A 383 14.78 -19.75 -3.09
CA GLY A 383 16.22 -19.51 -3.06
C GLY A 383 16.82 -19.60 -1.64
N ARG A 384 18.16 -19.76 -1.57
CA ARG A 384 18.91 -19.85 -0.32
C ARG A 384 19.69 -18.56 0.04
N GLY A 385 19.27 -17.43 -0.49
CA GLY A 385 20.02 -16.17 -0.35
C GLY A 385 19.68 -15.35 0.91
N TRP A 386 18.91 -15.89 1.85
CA TRP A 386 18.46 -15.22 3.05
C TRP A 386 18.12 -16.20 4.19
N ASP A 387 18.15 -15.72 5.42
CA ASP A 387 17.89 -16.50 6.63
C ASP A 387 16.47 -16.22 7.17
N LEU A 388 15.79 -17.26 7.65
CA LEU A 388 14.46 -17.22 8.24
C LEU A 388 14.51 -17.80 9.67
N PRO A 389 14.67 -16.96 10.71
CA PRO A 389 14.63 -17.45 12.07
C PRO A 389 13.19 -17.74 12.52
N THR A 390 12.98 -18.88 13.15
CA THR A 390 11.67 -19.30 13.69
C THR A 390 11.63 -19.20 15.22
N THR A 391 12.78 -19.28 15.89
CA THR A 391 12.93 -19.24 17.35
C THR A 391 13.78 -18.06 17.81
N THR A 392 13.66 -17.67 19.08
CA THR A 392 14.53 -16.64 19.68
C THR A 392 15.99 -17.08 19.65
N GLN A 393 16.26 -18.35 19.90
CA GLN A 393 17.62 -18.88 19.87
C GLN A 393 18.27 -18.76 18.48
N GLU A 394 17.52 -19.05 17.42
CA GLU A 394 18.01 -18.87 16.05
C GLU A 394 18.30 -17.40 15.74
N ARG A 395 17.43 -16.47 16.21
CA ARG A 395 17.66 -15.02 16.08
C ARG A 395 18.96 -14.59 16.76
N GLU A 396 19.20 -15.05 17.98
CA GLU A 396 20.42 -14.78 18.73
C GLU A 396 21.66 -15.32 18.02
N GLN A 397 21.61 -16.56 17.54
CA GLN A 397 22.70 -17.17 16.78
C GLN A 397 23.02 -16.41 15.49
N LEU A 398 22.02 -15.99 14.73
CA LEU A 398 22.22 -15.19 13.52
C LEU A 398 22.78 -13.79 13.85
N LEU A 399 22.35 -13.16 14.96
CA LEU A 399 22.89 -11.88 15.41
C LEU A 399 24.36 -12.00 15.79
N GLU A 400 24.78 -13.10 16.38
CA GLU A 400 26.18 -13.37 16.71
C GLU A 400 27.02 -13.75 15.47
N HIS A 401 26.44 -14.56 14.56
CA HIS A 401 27.15 -15.08 13.39
C HIS A 401 27.40 -14.00 12.32
N HIS A 402 26.39 -13.16 12.02
CA HIS A 402 26.50 -12.13 11.01
C HIS A 402 27.08 -10.83 11.60
N ALA A 403 28.23 -10.38 11.11
CA ALA A 403 28.78 -9.07 11.48
C ALA A 403 27.93 -7.96 10.84
N ALA A 404 28.18 -7.64 9.57
CA ALA A 404 27.37 -6.70 8.78
C ALA A 404 26.22 -7.43 8.09
N SER A 405 24.98 -6.98 8.27
CA SER A 405 23.80 -7.71 7.77
C SER A 405 22.55 -6.82 7.72
N LEU A 406 21.55 -7.24 6.94
CA LEU A 406 20.24 -6.58 6.80
C LEU A 406 19.16 -7.43 7.49
N TRP A 407 18.33 -6.78 8.30
CA TRP A 407 17.30 -7.42 9.13
C TRP A 407 15.93 -6.84 8.81
N PHE A 408 15.08 -7.60 8.13
CA PHE A 408 13.73 -7.23 7.79
C PHE A 408 12.74 -7.81 8.78
N ILE A 409 12.06 -6.95 9.52
CA ILE A 409 11.17 -7.36 10.60
C ILE A 409 9.77 -6.73 10.45
N PRO A 410 8.71 -7.42 10.91
CA PRO A 410 7.37 -6.84 10.92
C PRO A 410 7.25 -5.71 11.94
N ASP A 411 6.19 -4.87 11.71
CA ASP A 411 5.79 -3.71 12.50
C ASP A 411 6.67 -2.46 12.31
N GLY A 412 6.37 -1.71 11.24
CA GLY A 412 7.04 -0.45 10.90
C GLY A 412 6.95 0.65 11.96
N MET A 413 6.05 0.54 12.95
CA MET A 413 5.93 1.47 14.09
C MET A 413 6.73 1.02 15.33
N MET A 414 7.34 -0.17 15.28
CA MET A 414 8.15 -0.78 16.36
C MET A 414 7.38 -0.94 17.68
N GLN A 415 6.08 -1.21 17.64
CA GLN A 415 5.23 -1.37 18.82
C GLN A 415 5.19 -2.81 19.33
N SER A 416 5.45 -3.81 18.46
CA SER A 416 5.43 -5.23 18.80
C SER A 416 6.60 -5.62 19.73
N SER A 417 6.40 -6.67 20.51
CA SER A 417 7.46 -7.26 21.36
C SER A 417 8.67 -7.69 20.53
N LEU A 418 8.45 -8.25 19.35
CA LEU A 418 9.52 -8.68 18.45
C LEU A 418 10.36 -7.51 17.95
N ALA A 419 9.74 -6.43 17.47
CA ALA A 419 10.49 -5.25 17.00
C ALA A 419 11.29 -4.60 18.12
N ARG A 420 10.71 -4.52 19.33
CA ARG A 420 11.41 -4.01 20.53
C ARG A 420 12.55 -4.90 20.98
N TRP A 421 12.37 -6.22 20.86
CA TRP A 421 13.41 -7.18 21.16
C TRP A 421 14.62 -6.99 20.22
N TYR A 422 14.39 -6.93 18.89
CA TYR A 422 15.47 -6.65 17.94
C TYR A 422 16.16 -5.32 18.23
N TYR A 423 15.39 -4.29 18.53
CA TYR A 423 15.95 -2.99 18.91
C TYR A 423 16.89 -3.13 20.12
N SER A 424 16.47 -3.84 21.17
CA SER A 424 17.30 -4.02 22.38
C SER A 424 18.61 -4.79 22.12
N GLN A 425 18.66 -5.61 21.06
CA GLN A 425 19.89 -6.33 20.69
C GLN A 425 20.86 -5.45 19.88
N LEU A 426 20.38 -4.38 19.26
CA LEU A 426 21.15 -3.56 18.33
C LEU A 426 21.45 -2.14 18.84
N SER A 427 20.72 -1.67 19.86
CA SER A 427 20.70 -0.27 20.29
C SER A 427 22.01 0.23 20.88
N ASP A 428 22.84 -0.64 21.46
CA ASP A 428 24.02 -0.24 22.23
C ASP A 428 25.28 -0.03 21.38
N ARG A 429 25.17 -0.22 20.04
CA ARG A 429 26.31 -0.13 19.13
C ARG A 429 26.13 0.99 18.13
N GLU A 430 27.05 1.94 18.10
CA GLU A 430 27.05 3.10 17.21
C GLU A 430 27.16 2.74 15.72
N GLU A 431 27.76 1.58 15.40
CA GLU A 431 27.85 1.11 14.02
C GLU A 431 26.52 0.63 13.44
N ASN A 432 25.50 0.33 14.26
CA ASN A 432 24.20 -0.15 13.82
C ASN A 432 23.27 0.98 13.39
N LEU A 433 22.31 0.65 12.53
CA LEU A 433 21.30 1.57 12.00
C LEU A 433 19.90 0.98 12.13
N ILE A 434 18.98 1.77 12.66
CA ILE A 434 17.53 1.53 12.55
C ILE A 434 17.01 2.42 11.42
N LEU A 435 16.51 1.79 10.35
CA LEU A 435 16.10 2.49 9.12
C LEU A 435 14.58 2.40 8.93
N LEU A 436 13.88 3.48 9.26
CA LEU A 436 12.44 3.61 9.14
C LEU A 436 12.05 4.07 7.73
N THR A 437 11.23 3.29 7.03
CA THR A 437 10.93 3.53 5.61
C THR A 437 9.52 4.05 5.34
N GLY A 438 8.69 4.21 6.36
CA GLY A 438 7.29 4.58 6.20
C GLY A 438 6.84 5.76 7.03
N HIS A 439 5.51 5.93 7.10
CA HIS A 439 4.89 6.82 8.06
C HIS A 439 5.22 6.37 9.48
N VAL A 440 5.43 7.33 10.36
CA VAL A 440 5.67 7.10 11.79
C VAL A 440 4.64 7.91 12.56
N ALA A 441 3.65 7.23 13.13
CA ALA A 441 2.60 7.88 13.89
C ALA A 441 3.11 8.43 15.23
N HIS A 442 2.56 9.57 15.63
CA HIS A 442 2.91 10.23 16.88
C HIS A 442 2.71 9.31 18.11
N GLY A 443 3.62 9.38 19.07
CA GLY A 443 3.56 8.59 20.31
C GLY A 443 4.02 7.13 20.19
N THR A 444 4.24 6.61 18.98
CA THR A 444 4.79 5.26 18.77
C THR A 444 6.24 5.16 19.24
N PHE A 445 6.77 3.94 19.36
CA PHE A 445 8.18 3.77 19.73
C PHE A 445 9.11 4.28 18.62
N ALA A 446 8.77 4.06 17.36
CA ALA A 446 9.51 4.63 16.23
C ALA A 446 9.55 6.18 16.28
N ASP A 447 8.46 6.84 16.66
CA ASP A 447 8.41 8.31 16.84
C ASP A 447 9.34 8.75 17.98
N LYS A 448 9.34 8.04 19.11
CA LYS A 448 10.24 8.32 20.24
C LYS A 448 11.71 8.18 19.87
N LEU A 449 12.05 7.16 19.08
CA LEU A 449 13.42 6.94 18.60
C LEU A 449 13.88 8.06 17.66
N LEU A 450 13.00 8.58 16.79
CA LEU A 450 13.35 9.69 15.91
C LEU A 450 13.51 11.02 16.63
N ARG A 451 12.70 11.27 17.68
CA ARG A 451 12.73 12.56 18.41
C ARG A 451 13.87 12.68 19.40
N VAL A 452 14.21 11.59 20.06
CA VAL A 452 15.21 11.58 21.14
C VAL A 452 16.02 10.28 21.08
N PRO A 453 16.76 10.02 19.99
CA PRO A 453 17.49 8.76 19.79
C PRO A 453 18.46 8.45 20.94
N ASP A 454 19.23 9.42 21.39
CA ASP A 454 20.25 9.27 22.44
C ASP A 454 19.70 8.80 23.79
N LYS A 455 18.38 8.93 24.01
CA LYS A 455 17.72 8.45 25.23
C LYS A 455 17.56 6.92 25.23
N TYR A 456 17.56 6.31 24.07
CA TYR A 456 17.16 4.92 23.89
C TYR A 456 18.30 4.00 23.46
N GLY A 457 19.48 4.53 23.10
CA GLY A 457 20.64 3.75 22.70
C GLY A 457 21.69 4.58 21.97
N ALA A 458 22.77 3.93 21.56
CA ALA A 458 23.87 4.54 20.81
C ALA A 458 23.72 4.36 19.28
N CYS A 459 22.87 3.43 18.83
CA CYS A 459 22.68 3.14 17.40
C CYS A 459 22.08 4.34 16.67
N GLU A 460 22.46 4.48 15.41
CA GLU A 460 21.88 5.50 14.55
C GLU A 460 20.41 5.18 14.21
N VAL A 461 19.54 6.20 14.23
CA VAL A 461 18.13 6.08 13.79
C VAL A 461 17.87 7.07 12.67
N ARG A 462 17.46 6.56 11.51
CA ARG A 462 17.11 7.40 10.34
C ARG A 462 15.72 7.07 9.82
N LYS A 463 15.09 8.09 9.26
CA LYS A 463 13.89 7.93 8.43
C LYS A 463 14.22 8.31 7.00
N ILE A 464 14.13 7.34 6.10
CA ILE A 464 14.22 7.52 4.65
C ILE A 464 12.97 6.89 4.06
N ARG A 465 12.06 7.73 3.55
CA ARG A 465 10.76 7.28 3.07
C ARG A 465 10.93 6.42 1.81
N TYR A 466 10.29 5.25 1.76
CA TYR A 466 10.01 4.53 0.54
C TYR A 466 8.64 4.97 0.04
N LYS A 467 8.53 5.40 -1.21
CA LYS A 467 7.30 6.00 -1.73
C LYS A 467 6.23 4.94 -2.01
N VAL A 468 5.07 5.14 -1.42
CA VAL A 468 3.83 4.39 -1.69
C VAL A 468 2.64 5.34 -1.91
N HIS A 469 2.91 6.65 -1.91
CA HIS A 469 1.94 7.72 -2.18
C HIS A 469 2.56 8.76 -3.10
N GLN A 470 1.74 9.72 -3.52
CA GLN A 470 2.14 10.81 -4.37
C GLN A 470 2.92 11.89 -3.60
N GLY A 471 4.05 12.31 -4.19
CA GLY A 471 4.73 13.55 -3.86
C GLY A 471 4.40 14.65 -4.86
N TRP A 472 5.08 15.80 -4.76
CA TRP A 472 4.83 16.97 -5.62
C TRP A 472 4.72 16.63 -7.12
N LYS A 473 5.75 16.00 -7.68
CA LYS A 473 5.81 15.68 -9.12
C LYS A 473 4.72 14.71 -9.56
N ASP A 474 4.31 13.81 -8.66
CA ASP A 474 3.28 12.84 -8.95
C ASP A 474 1.90 13.50 -8.97
N VAL A 475 1.62 14.37 -8.00
CA VAL A 475 0.40 15.18 -7.98
C VAL A 475 0.34 16.08 -9.21
N GLU A 476 1.44 16.77 -9.57
CA GLU A 476 1.51 17.59 -10.79
C GLU A 476 1.18 16.76 -12.03
N ARG A 477 1.76 15.55 -12.15
CA ARG A 477 1.46 14.59 -13.23
C ARG A 477 0.00 14.16 -13.22
N MET A 478 -0.55 13.84 -12.05
CA MET A 478 -1.96 13.45 -11.90
C MET A 478 -2.91 14.56 -12.37
N LEU A 479 -2.63 15.82 -12.03
CA LEU A 479 -3.42 16.98 -12.49
C LEU A 479 -3.35 17.18 -14.01
N HIS A 480 -2.27 16.76 -14.65
CA HIS A 480 -2.19 16.75 -16.12
C HIS A 480 -2.93 15.55 -16.72
N GLN A 481 -2.92 14.41 -16.08
CA GLN A 481 -3.61 13.20 -16.54
C GLN A 481 -5.12 13.30 -16.38
N VAL A 482 -5.57 13.90 -15.28
CA VAL A 482 -7.00 14.09 -14.97
C VAL A 482 -7.26 15.58 -14.67
N PRO A 483 -7.28 16.43 -15.71
CA PRO A 483 -7.55 17.85 -15.52
C PRO A 483 -8.99 18.04 -15.00
N ALA A 484 -9.10 18.75 -13.87
CA ALA A 484 -10.36 18.95 -13.15
C ALA A 484 -10.70 20.43 -13.01
N ARG A 485 -12.00 20.77 -12.91
CA ARG A 485 -12.45 22.13 -12.54
C ARG A 485 -12.11 22.44 -11.09
N HIS A 486 -12.34 21.47 -10.21
CA HIS A 486 -12.02 21.53 -8.79
C HIS A 486 -11.14 20.33 -8.43
N THR A 487 -9.99 20.57 -7.79
CA THR A 487 -9.13 19.54 -7.23
C THR A 487 -9.02 19.73 -5.73
N VAL A 488 -9.33 18.70 -4.95
CA VAL A 488 -9.16 18.67 -3.49
C VAL A 488 -7.95 17.80 -3.17
N LEU A 489 -6.96 18.39 -2.50
CA LEU A 489 -5.78 17.67 -2.00
C LEU A 489 -6.12 17.06 -0.64
N VAL A 490 -5.91 15.76 -0.49
CA VAL A 490 -6.29 14.99 0.70
C VAL A 490 -5.12 14.17 1.25
N HIS A 491 -5.33 13.51 2.39
CA HIS A 491 -4.41 12.58 3.02
C HIS A 491 -3.09 13.20 3.51
N ALA A 492 -3.08 14.51 3.75
CA ALA A 492 -1.95 15.24 4.33
C ALA A 492 -2.41 16.36 5.25
N ASP A 493 -1.54 16.77 6.17
CA ASP A 493 -1.79 17.90 7.05
C ASP A 493 -2.09 19.18 6.26
N ARG A 494 -2.98 20.02 6.80
CA ARG A 494 -3.41 21.27 6.16
C ARG A 494 -2.24 22.15 5.70
N VAL A 495 -1.22 22.27 6.52
CA VAL A 495 -0.03 23.06 6.21
C VAL A 495 0.70 22.52 4.97
N GLU A 496 0.79 21.21 4.80
CA GLU A 496 1.44 20.59 3.65
C GLU A 496 0.58 20.71 2.39
N THR A 497 -0.74 20.54 2.48
CA THR A 497 -1.64 20.73 1.33
C THR A 497 -1.72 22.19 0.90
N ASP A 498 -1.64 23.17 1.82
CA ASP A 498 -1.56 24.59 1.49
C ASP A 498 -0.25 24.92 0.74
N ARG A 499 0.90 24.42 1.22
CA ARG A 499 2.20 24.60 0.56
C ARG A 499 2.23 23.98 -0.84
N LEU A 500 1.70 22.75 -0.95
CA LEU A 500 1.63 22.05 -2.25
C LEU A 500 0.73 22.81 -3.23
N LYS A 501 -0.46 23.24 -2.79
CA LYS A 501 -1.36 24.09 -3.58
C LYS A 501 -0.68 25.34 -4.09
N GLU A 502 -0.01 26.10 -3.22
CA GLU A 502 0.68 27.32 -3.62
C GLU A 502 1.77 27.05 -4.66
N GLY A 503 2.50 25.95 -4.52
CA GLY A 503 3.53 25.56 -5.46
C GLY A 503 2.97 25.14 -6.81
N LEU A 504 1.94 24.31 -6.83
CA LEU A 504 1.26 23.86 -8.05
C LEU A 504 0.68 25.04 -8.83
N LEU A 505 0.06 26.01 -8.15
CA LEU A 505 -0.48 27.23 -8.79
C LEU A 505 0.60 28.13 -9.39
N ARG A 506 1.81 28.14 -8.82
CA ARG A 506 2.96 28.90 -9.38
C ARG A 506 3.53 28.27 -10.64
N ASN A 507 3.56 26.92 -10.68
CA ASN A 507 4.24 26.18 -11.75
C ASN A 507 3.34 25.88 -12.96
N SER A 508 2.04 25.77 -12.76
CA SER A 508 1.08 25.44 -13.82
C SER A 508 -0.23 26.21 -13.64
N PRO A 509 -0.25 27.51 -13.92
CA PRO A 509 -1.47 28.28 -13.85
C PRO A 509 -2.42 27.91 -15.00
N SER A 510 -3.15 26.79 -14.87
CA SER A 510 -4.33 26.60 -15.72
C SER A 510 -5.43 27.54 -15.21
N PRO A 511 -5.90 28.51 -16.00
CA PRO A 511 -6.91 29.47 -15.53
C PRO A 511 -8.29 28.81 -15.27
N ARG A 512 -8.43 27.50 -15.50
CA ARG A 512 -9.68 26.78 -15.40
C ARG A 512 -9.76 25.80 -14.22
N THR A 513 -8.66 25.59 -13.47
CA THR A 513 -8.60 24.65 -12.36
C THR A 513 -8.50 25.40 -11.02
N VAL A 514 -9.35 25.06 -10.07
CA VAL A 514 -9.29 25.55 -8.69
C VAL A 514 -8.77 24.41 -7.80
N ILE A 515 -7.63 24.64 -7.13
CA ILE A 515 -7.06 23.69 -6.19
C ILE A 515 -7.51 24.07 -4.77
N HIS A 516 -8.06 23.11 -4.06
CA HIS A 516 -8.56 23.25 -2.70
C HIS A 516 -7.66 22.49 -1.73
N SER A 517 -7.35 23.13 -0.61
CA SER A 517 -6.84 22.51 0.60
C SER A 517 -7.95 22.62 1.63
N LEU A 518 -8.67 21.54 1.90
CA LEU A 518 -9.81 21.47 2.79
C LEU A 518 -9.41 20.83 4.12
N SER A 519 -10.32 20.87 5.08
CA SER A 519 -10.23 20.18 6.38
C SER A 519 -11.45 19.32 6.61
N ALA A 520 -11.37 18.38 7.55
CA ALA A 520 -12.54 17.65 8.01
C ALA A 520 -13.62 18.63 8.50
N GLY A 521 -14.86 18.41 8.06
CA GLY A 521 -16.02 19.28 8.27
C GLY A 521 -16.27 20.30 7.16
N ASP A 522 -15.33 20.52 6.24
CA ASP A 522 -15.53 21.45 5.11
C ASP A 522 -16.46 20.85 4.04
N GLU A 523 -17.09 21.75 3.29
CA GLU A 523 -18.00 21.42 2.19
C GLU A 523 -17.58 22.13 0.90
N LEU A 524 -17.80 21.48 -0.23
CA LEU A 524 -17.56 22.03 -1.56
C LEU A 524 -18.72 21.70 -2.50
N TYR A 525 -19.20 22.70 -3.24
CA TYR A 525 -20.23 22.52 -4.27
C TYR A 525 -19.61 22.59 -5.67
N VAL A 526 -19.93 21.60 -6.55
CA VAL A 526 -19.42 21.47 -7.92
C VAL A 526 -20.51 21.28 -8.97
#